data_8faeb5bf11c7734dcdac2551c320417c
#
_entry.id   8faeb5bf11c7734dcdac2551c320417c
#
_cell.length_a   1.000
_cell.length_b   1.000
_cell.length_c   1.000
_cell.angle_alpha   90.00
_cell.angle_beta   90.00
_cell.angle_gamma   90.00
#
_symmetry.space_group_name_H-M   'P 1'
#
loop_
_entity.id
_entity.type
_entity.pdbx_description
1 polymer ?
#
loop_
_entity_poly.entity_id
_entity_poly.type
_entity_poly.pdbx_seq_one_letter_code
_entity_poly.pdbx_strand_id
1 'polypeptide(L)'
;MNIDDNIASQNSIVFLDIEIEGEKIGRVVIELFDDIVPKTAKNFKALCTGENGIGQSGKPLHFKGSTFHRAIPEFMIQGGDITAGDGSGGESIYNLYFEDENFKILHNEPGIMSMANTGKPNTNNSQFFITLAPCPHLDGRNVAFGRVIKGFCVVQAISTTVTKNDIPINPCVIVNCGELSNDSNTWDINENDRTCDIFPPFPDDWTFHPKELDVNQFSEVITKIKDSGNQYFNYKNYADAKRKYEKVLRYFNWYENCHKHIEDDYNLLKKIKISTLLNLSTVHWKKYNYKNSIMYSKQVLNLESGNVKALFRIGQAYGALNHYSSAIKYFKRALELVPHNKKILAELMKIEKAQKQYLVIEKKIYAKMFSS
;
A
#
# COMPACT_ATOMS: atom_id res chain seq x y z
N MET A 1 -28.42 -19.16 45.78
CA MET A 1 -28.23 -17.91 45.02
C MET A 1 -27.04 -18.14 44.16
N ASN A 2 -27.27 -18.65 42.95
CA ASN A 2 -26.24 -18.79 41.95
C ASN A 2 -26.19 -17.50 41.15
N ILE A 3 -25.12 -16.77 41.30
CA ILE A 3 -24.78 -15.67 40.42
C ILE A 3 -24.10 -16.34 39.21
N ASP A 4 -24.89 -16.58 38.17
CA ASP A 4 -24.34 -16.89 36.85
C ASP A 4 -23.65 -15.62 36.34
N ASP A 5 -22.36 -15.51 36.55
CA ASP A 5 -21.52 -14.56 35.87
C ASP A 5 -21.52 -14.96 34.36
N ASN A 6 -22.44 -14.35 33.63
CA ASN A 6 -22.38 -14.27 32.17
C ASN A 6 -21.13 -13.43 31.82
N ILE A 7 -19.95 -14.07 31.85
CA ILE A 7 -18.79 -13.58 31.13
C ILE A 7 -19.14 -13.78 29.66
N ALA A 8 -19.70 -12.76 29.02
CA ALA A 8 -19.76 -12.69 27.56
C ALA A 8 -18.35 -12.98 27.06
N SER A 9 -18.16 -14.09 26.38
CA SER A 9 -16.85 -14.45 25.82
C SER A 9 -16.44 -13.33 24.87
N GLN A 10 -15.41 -12.63 25.25
CA GLN A 10 -14.91 -11.50 24.45
C GLN A 10 -14.34 -12.08 23.16
N ASN A 11 -14.81 -11.61 22.00
CA ASN A 11 -14.37 -12.03 20.68
C ASN A 11 -12.85 -11.95 20.53
N SER A 12 -12.25 -12.92 19.85
CA SER A 12 -10.81 -12.93 19.57
C SER A 12 -10.43 -11.86 18.57
N ILE A 13 -9.29 -11.22 18.81
CA ILE A 13 -8.69 -10.24 17.89
C ILE A 13 -7.45 -10.85 17.25
N VAL A 14 -7.40 -10.84 15.93
CA VAL A 14 -6.25 -11.32 15.15
C VAL A 14 -5.75 -10.26 14.19
N PHE A 15 -4.55 -10.45 13.66
CA PHE A 15 -3.97 -9.50 12.71
C PHE A 15 -3.29 -10.18 11.53
N LEU A 16 -3.21 -9.44 10.43
CA LEU A 16 -2.44 -9.76 9.24
C LEU A 16 -1.56 -8.56 8.89
N ASP A 17 -0.24 -8.73 8.84
CA ASP A 17 0.71 -7.73 8.35
C ASP A 17 0.98 -7.97 6.86
N ILE A 18 0.80 -6.93 6.06
CA ILE A 18 0.76 -7.02 4.61
C ILE A 18 1.97 -6.33 3.97
N GLU A 19 2.57 -7.01 2.99
CA GLU A 19 3.51 -6.44 2.03
C GLU A 19 2.97 -6.55 0.61
N ILE A 20 3.20 -5.52 -0.19
CA ILE A 20 2.93 -5.52 -1.64
C ILE A 20 4.26 -5.28 -2.35
N GLU A 21 4.66 -6.18 -3.24
CA GLU A 21 5.93 -6.09 -3.97
C GLU A 21 7.16 -5.96 -3.02
N GLY A 22 7.10 -6.55 -1.82
CA GLY A 22 8.13 -6.46 -0.78
C GLY A 22 8.17 -5.12 -0.02
N GLU A 23 7.21 -4.23 -0.26
CA GLU A 23 7.06 -2.99 0.50
C GLU A 23 5.99 -3.18 1.59
N LYS A 24 6.33 -2.84 2.83
CA LYS A 24 5.39 -2.87 3.97
C LYS A 24 4.26 -1.89 3.77
N ILE A 25 3.02 -2.37 3.80
CA ILE A 25 1.82 -1.55 3.64
C ILE A 25 1.21 -1.21 4.99
N GLY A 26 0.96 -2.21 5.84
CA GLY A 26 0.37 -2.01 7.16
C GLY A 26 -0.22 -3.28 7.73
N ARG A 27 -0.98 -3.12 8.81
CA ARG A 27 -1.66 -4.20 9.55
C ARG A 27 -3.16 -4.12 9.33
N VAL A 28 -3.78 -5.26 9.09
CA VAL A 28 -5.24 -5.44 9.16
C VAL A 28 -5.54 -6.10 10.49
N VAL A 29 -6.36 -5.46 11.34
CA VAL A 29 -6.84 -6.02 12.61
C VAL A 29 -8.27 -6.46 12.44
N ILE A 30 -8.56 -7.66 12.88
CA ILE A 30 -9.80 -8.37 12.61
C ILE A 30 -10.40 -8.85 13.95
N GLU A 31 -11.65 -8.54 14.19
CA GLU A 31 -12.46 -9.15 15.23
C GLU A 31 -13.12 -10.41 14.67
N LEU A 32 -12.96 -11.54 15.33
CA LEU A 32 -13.62 -12.79 14.99
C LEU A 32 -14.91 -12.93 15.80
N PHE A 33 -15.96 -13.49 15.20
CA PHE A 33 -17.26 -13.67 15.85
C PHE A 33 -17.34 -15.04 16.54
N ASP A 34 -16.48 -15.25 17.56
CA ASP A 34 -16.41 -16.50 18.34
C ASP A 34 -17.74 -16.86 19.01
N ASP A 35 -18.56 -15.86 19.34
CA ASP A 35 -19.87 -16.01 19.96
C ASP A 35 -20.95 -16.53 18.99
N ILE A 36 -20.77 -16.32 17.67
CA ILE A 36 -21.77 -16.67 16.65
C ILE A 36 -21.33 -17.88 15.82
N VAL A 37 -20.04 -17.94 15.43
CA VAL A 37 -19.44 -18.97 14.58
C VAL A 37 -18.11 -19.47 15.15
N PRO A 38 -18.13 -20.07 16.36
CA PRO A 38 -16.92 -20.46 17.10
C PRO A 38 -16.02 -21.42 16.34
N LYS A 39 -16.57 -22.34 15.55
CA LYS A 39 -15.78 -23.29 14.77
C LYS A 39 -15.02 -22.62 13.64
N THR A 40 -15.69 -21.75 12.90
CA THR A 40 -15.09 -21.00 11.79
C THR A 40 -14.07 -19.99 12.30
N ALA A 41 -14.39 -19.25 13.37
CA ALA A 41 -13.50 -18.33 14.05
C ALA A 41 -12.23 -19.03 14.55
N LYS A 42 -12.36 -20.19 15.19
CA LYS A 42 -11.24 -21.01 15.67
C LYS A 42 -10.33 -21.46 14.52
N ASN A 43 -10.89 -21.86 13.37
CA ASN A 43 -10.10 -22.23 12.20
C ASN A 43 -9.22 -21.05 11.76
N PHE A 44 -9.81 -19.87 11.59
CA PHE A 44 -9.08 -18.67 11.15
C PHE A 44 -8.02 -18.23 12.16
N LYS A 45 -8.36 -18.23 13.47
CA LYS A 45 -7.44 -17.89 14.55
C LYS A 45 -6.22 -18.82 14.58
N ALA A 46 -6.46 -20.13 14.51
CA ALA A 46 -5.38 -21.12 14.53
C ALA A 46 -4.48 -21.02 13.28
N LEU A 47 -5.03 -20.64 12.12
CA LEU A 47 -4.25 -20.34 10.92
C LEU A 47 -3.49 -19.01 11.01
N CYS A 48 -3.95 -18.05 11.83
CA CYS A 48 -3.18 -16.86 12.14
C CYS A 48 -2.01 -17.14 13.09
N THR A 49 -2.20 -17.99 14.10
CA THR A 49 -1.15 -18.32 15.10
C THR A 49 -0.19 -19.40 14.62
N GLY A 50 -0.62 -20.28 13.72
CA GLY A 50 0.16 -21.43 13.25
C GLY A 50 0.30 -22.55 14.30
N GLU A 51 -0.51 -22.53 15.35
CA GLU A 51 -0.42 -23.45 16.49
C GLU A 51 -0.66 -24.91 16.14
N ASN A 52 -1.36 -25.20 15.03
CA ASN A 52 -1.69 -26.54 14.58
C ASN A 52 -0.56 -27.23 13.76
N GLY A 53 0.57 -26.53 13.54
CA GLY A 53 1.75 -27.12 12.88
C GLY A 53 1.55 -27.44 11.42
N ILE A 54 1.78 -28.70 11.03
CA ILE A 54 1.74 -29.17 9.63
C ILE A 54 0.43 -29.89 9.34
N GLY A 55 -0.23 -29.52 8.24
CA GLY A 55 -1.46 -30.14 7.78
C GLY A 55 -1.27 -31.46 7.03
N GLN A 56 -2.37 -32.04 6.54
CA GLN A 56 -2.35 -33.29 5.76
C GLN A 56 -1.66 -33.12 4.39
N SER A 57 -1.70 -31.90 3.83
CA SER A 57 -0.99 -31.54 2.60
C SER A 57 0.53 -31.47 2.77
N GLY A 58 1.05 -31.63 3.98
CA GLY A 58 2.46 -31.46 4.30
C GLY A 58 2.92 -29.99 4.35
N LYS A 59 1.98 -29.04 4.31
CA LYS A 59 2.22 -27.61 4.41
C LYS A 59 1.90 -27.08 5.82
N PRO A 60 2.53 -25.97 6.26
CA PRO A 60 2.15 -25.33 7.52
C PRO A 60 0.70 -24.85 7.49
N LEU A 61 -0.07 -25.16 8.54
CA LEU A 61 -1.39 -24.58 8.79
C LEU A 61 -1.25 -23.16 9.34
N HIS A 62 -0.76 -22.25 8.48
CA HIS A 62 -0.39 -20.90 8.85
C HIS A 62 -0.54 -19.95 7.66
N PHE A 63 -1.14 -18.78 7.87
CA PHE A 63 -1.28 -17.78 6.82
C PHE A 63 0.03 -17.06 6.47
N LYS A 64 1.03 -17.08 7.34
CA LYS A 64 2.31 -16.42 7.07
C LYS A 64 2.98 -16.95 5.81
N GLY A 65 3.26 -16.06 4.87
CA GLY A 65 3.82 -16.37 3.55
C GLY A 65 2.78 -16.65 2.47
N SER A 66 1.49 -16.77 2.80
CA SER A 66 0.42 -16.89 1.80
C SER A 66 0.10 -15.54 1.15
N THR A 67 -0.58 -15.58 0.00
CA THR A 67 -0.87 -14.40 -0.82
C THR A 67 -2.36 -14.15 -0.97
N PHE A 68 -2.70 -12.89 -1.25
CA PHE A 68 -3.99 -12.57 -1.83
C PHE A 68 -3.88 -12.81 -3.34
N HIS A 69 -4.48 -13.91 -3.80
CA HIS A 69 -4.40 -14.37 -5.18
C HIS A 69 -5.51 -13.81 -6.07
N ARG A 70 -6.51 -13.13 -5.50
CA ARG A 70 -7.60 -12.48 -6.24
C ARG A 70 -7.97 -11.15 -5.60
N ALA A 71 -8.11 -10.10 -6.42
CA ALA A 71 -8.50 -8.77 -5.98
C ALA A 71 -9.42 -8.13 -7.02
N ILE A 72 -10.66 -7.84 -6.62
CA ILE A 72 -11.67 -7.21 -7.47
C ILE A 72 -12.09 -5.90 -6.78
N PRO A 73 -11.73 -4.73 -7.35
CA PRO A 73 -12.16 -3.43 -6.82
C PRO A 73 -13.69 -3.39 -6.64
N GLU A 74 -14.13 -2.70 -5.58
CA GLU A 74 -15.56 -2.53 -5.23
C GLU A 74 -16.33 -3.83 -4.93
N PHE A 75 -15.63 -4.97 -4.86
CA PHE A 75 -16.25 -6.25 -4.50
C PHE A 75 -15.54 -6.91 -3.31
N MET A 76 -14.38 -7.53 -3.53
CA MET A 76 -13.64 -8.24 -2.47
C MET A 76 -12.16 -8.46 -2.83
N ILE A 77 -11.37 -8.77 -1.81
CA ILE A 77 -10.05 -9.41 -1.97
C ILE A 77 -10.11 -10.82 -1.37
N GLN A 78 -9.45 -11.79 -2.01
CA GLN A 78 -9.44 -13.19 -1.57
C GLN A 78 -8.01 -13.71 -1.42
N GLY A 79 -7.78 -14.42 -0.32
CA GLY A 79 -6.50 -15.02 0.02
C GLY A 79 -6.66 -16.28 0.86
N GLY A 80 -5.58 -16.69 1.52
CA GLY A 80 -5.61 -17.83 2.46
C GLY A 80 -5.44 -19.20 1.80
N ASP A 81 -5.06 -19.28 0.53
CA ASP A 81 -4.59 -20.54 -0.05
C ASP A 81 -3.17 -20.84 0.45
N ILE A 82 -3.08 -21.57 1.55
CA ILE A 82 -1.81 -21.93 2.22
C ILE A 82 -1.09 -23.12 1.56
N THR A 83 -1.68 -23.74 0.57
CA THR A 83 -1.14 -24.96 -0.08
C THR A 83 -0.61 -24.70 -1.48
N ALA A 84 -1.43 -24.17 -2.39
CA ALA A 84 -1.07 -23.89 -3.77
C ALA A 84 -0.72 -22.40 -4.01
N GLY A 85 -1.40 -21.47 -3.30
CA GLY A 85 -1.17 -20.03 -3.41
C GLY A 85 -1.86 -19.35 -4.60
N ASP A 86 -2.60 -20.10 -5.42
CA ASP A 86 -3.26 -19.62 -6.65
C ASP A 86 -4.81 -19.67 -6.58
N GLY A 87 -5.34 -20.10 -5.44
CA GLY A 87 -6.77 -20.27 -5.19
C GLY A 87 -7.31 -21.64 -5.48
N SER A 88 -6.50 -22.58 -5.97
CA SER A 88 -6.93 -23.98 -6.24
C SER A 88 -6.83 -24.89 -5.01
N GLY A 89 -6.11 -24.45 -3.97
CA GLY A 89 -5.79 -25.22 -2.78
C GLY A 89 -6.51 -24.74 -1.52
N GLY A 90 -5.82 -24.91 -0.40
CA GLY A 90 -6.28 -24.58 0.96
C GLY A 90 -6.64 -25.80 1.78
N GLU A 91 -6.41 -25.71 3.10
CA GLU A 91 -6.67 -26.78 4.05
C GLU A 91 -7.08 -26.17 5.40
N SER A 92 -8.11 -26.73 6.04
CA SER A 92 -8.55 -26.27 7.37
C SER A 92 -7.80 -27.00 8.48
N ILE A 93 -7.92 -26.51 9.72
CA ILE A 93 -7.36 -27.19 10.90
C ILE A 93 -8.08 -28.49 11.25
N TYR A 94 -9.24 -28.75 10.67
CA TYR A 94 -10.04 -29.92 10.93
C TYR A 94 -9.75 -31.06 9.93
N ASN A 95 -9.82 -30.71 8.66
CA ASN A 95 -9.57 -31.60 7.50
C ASN A 95 -9.39 -30.70 6.26
N LEU A 96 -9.37 -31.30 5.07
CA LEU A 96 -9.32 -30.54 3.82
C LEU A 96 -10.47 -29.52 3.75
N TYR A 97 -11.68 -29.92 4.13
CA TYR A 97 -12.87 -29.08 4.20
C TYR A 97 -13.60 -29.23 5.54
N PHE A 98 -14.43 -28.22 5.88
CA PHE A 98 -15.36 -28.29 7.00
C PHE A 98 -16.72 -27.68 6.62
N GLU A 99 -17.75 -27.99 7.41
CA GLU A 99 -19.13 -27.62 7.16
C GLU A 99 -19.40 -26.12 7.33
N ASP A 100 -20.48 -25.64 6.69
CA ASP A 100 -21.06 -24.33 6.91
C ASP A 100 -21.68 -24.28 8.31
N GLU A 101 -21.17 -23.41 9.18
CA GLU A 101 -21.59 -23.36 10.59
C GLU A 101 -22.95 -22.71 10.74
N ASN A 102 -23.13 -21.50 10.22
CA ASN A 102 -24.40 -20.80 10.06
C ASN A 102 -24.25 -19.58 9.14
N PHE A 103 -25.38 -18.92 8.81
CA PHE A 103 -25.47 -17.76 7.95
C PHE A 103 -26.17 -16.58 8.64
N LYS A 104 -26.02 -16.43 9.96
CA LYS A 104 -26.68 -15.35 10.74
C LYS A 104 -26.09 -13.98 10.42
N ILE A 105 -24.81 -13.91 10.06
CA ILE A 105 -24.11 -12.68 9.75
C ILE A 105 -24.24 -12.39 8.26
N LEU A 106 -24.65 -11.16 7.92
CA LEU A 106 -24.86 -10.72 6.56
C LEU A 106 -23.67 -9.93 6.03
N HIS A 107 -23.49 -9.94 4.70
CA HIS A 107 -22.46 -9.18 3.99
C HIS A 107 -22.98 -7.77 3.64
N ASN A 108 -23.47 -7.02 4.64
CA ASN A 108 -24.17 -5.75 4.45
C ASN A 108 -23.26 -4.50 4.51
N GLU A 109 -21.98 -4.68 4.76
CA GLU A 109 -21.00 -3.60 4.86
C GLU A 109 -19.62 -4.03 4.32
N PRO A 110 -18.73 -3.08 3.98
CA PRO A 110 -17.32 -3.36 3.71
C PRO A 110 -16.61 -3.89 4.96
N GLY A 111 -15.57 -4.73 4.75
CA GLY A 111 -14.73 -5.23 5.83
C GLY A 111 -15.23 -6.53 6.47
N ILE A 112 -16.31 -7.12 6.00
CA ILE A 112 -16.76 -8.43 6.47
C ILE A 112 -15.79 -9.51 5.98
N MET A 113 -15.33 -10.35 6.93
CA MET A 113 -14.53 -11.54 6.67
C MET A 113 -15.44 -12.72 6.44
N SER A 114 -15.25 -13.45 5.35
CA SER A 114 -16.11 -14.58 5.01
C SER A 114 -15.31 -15.74 4.38
N MET A 115 -15.79 -16.96 4.58
CA MET A 115 -15.16 -18.15 4.01
C MET A 115 -15.38 -18.23 2.50
N ALA A 116 -14.30 -18.44 1.75
CA ALA A 116 -14.42 -18.88 0.38
C ALA A 116 -14.74 -20.39 0.34
N ASN A 117 -15.56 -20.79 -0.64
CA ASN A 117 -15.90 -22.18 -0.86
C ASN A 117 -15.84 -22.51 -2.37
N THR A 118 -15.97 -23.77 -2.72
CA THR A 118 -15.94 -24.24 -4.12
C THR A 118 -17.25 -24.02 -4.89
N GLY A 119 -18.18 -23.24 -4.34
CA GLY A 119 -19.56 -23.11 -4.84
C GLY A 119 -20.48 -24.24 -4.38
N LYS A 120 -19.98 -25.17 -3.56
CA LYS A 120 -20.76 -26.24 -2.94
C LYS A 120 -20.83 -26.01 -1.42
N PRO A 121 -21.97 -26.38 -0.78
CA PRO A 121 -22.06 -26.32 0.69
C PRO A 121 -20.99 -27.19 1.36
N ASN A 122 -20.58 -26.78 2.56
CA ASN A 122 -19.65 -27.55 3.40
C ASN A 122 -18.27 -27.76 2.77
N THR A 123 -17.77 -26.78 2.01
CA THR A 123 -16.44 -26.83 1.39
C THR A 123 -15.54 -25.69 1.85
N ASN A 124 -15.74 -25.22 3.10
CA ASN A 124 -14.85 -24.23 3.72
C ASN A 124 -13.49 -24.85 4.03
N ASN A 125 -12.43 -24.09 3.86
CA ASN A 125 -11.05 -24.51 4.17
C ASN A 125 -10.24 -23.37 4.83
N SER A 126 -9.05 -23.02 4.34
CA SER A 126 -8.29 -21.87 4.79
C SER A 126 -8.59 -20.61 3.97
N GLN A 127 -9.17 -20.73 2.78
CA GLN A 127 -9.41 -19.58 1.93
C GLN A 127 -10.53 -18.68 2.48
N PHE A 128 -10.28 -17.39 2.45
CA PHE A 128 -11.20 -16.35 2.92
C PHE A 128 -11.21 -15.17 1.97
N PHE A 129 -12.24 -14.34 2.07
CA PHE A 129 -12.28 -13.04 1.41
C PHE A 129 -12.70 -11.95 2.38
N ILE A 130 -12.37 -10.70 2.01
CA ILE A 130 -12.74 -9.48 2.73
C ILE A 130 -13.56 -8.63 1.78
N THR A 131 -14.78 -8.26 2.18
CA THR A 131 -15.66 -7.43 1.35
C THR A 131 -15.15 -5.99 1.26
N LEU A 132 -15.33 -5.36 0.10
CA LEU A 132 -15.03 -3.93 -0.15
C LEU A 132 -16.29 -3.09 -0.30
N ALA A 133 -17.44 -3.75 -0.44
CA ALA A 133 -18.76 -3.16 -0.54
C ALA A 133 -19.80 -4.15 0.04
N PRO A 134 -21.04 -3.74 0.27
CA PRO A 134 -22.14 -4.66 0.59
C PRO A 134 -22.33 -5.72 -0.50
N CYS A 135 -22.40 -7.00 -0.11
CA CYS A 135 -22.45 -8.15 -1.01
C CYS A 135 -23.61 -9.10 -0.65
N PRO A 136 -24.88 -8.67 -0.70
CA PRO A 136 -26.01 -9.48 -0.25
C PRO A 136 -26.21 -10.78 -1.06
N HIS A 137 -25.63 -10.91 -2.25
CA HIS A 137 -25.66 -12.12 -3.06
C HIS A 137 -24.83 -13.27 -2.47
N LEU A 138 -23.99 -13.02 -1.46
CA LEU A 138 -23.21 -14.00 -0.72
C LEU A 138 -23.94 -14.51 0.53
N ASP A 139 -25.02 -13.85 0.94
CA ASP A 139 -25.81 -14.25 2.10
C ASP A 139 -26.44 -15.63 1.90
N GLY A 140 -26.37 -16.47 2.93
CA GLY A 140 -26.83 -17.86 2.85
C GLY A 140 -25.97 -18.81 2.00
N ARG A 141 -24.79 -18.33 1.52
CA ARG A 141 -23.87 -19.12 0.69
C ARG A 141 -22.46 -19.20 1.26
N ASN A 142 -21.99 -18.12 1.88
CA ASN A 142 -20.67 -18.01 2.47
C ASN A 142 -20.81 -17.68 3.95
N VAL A 143 -20.05 -18.36 4.80
CA VAL A 143 -20.08 -18.14 6.24
C VAL A 143 -19.25 -16.93 6.59
N ALA A 144 -19.89 -15.83 6.97
CA ALA A 144 -19.22 -14.66 7.54
C ALA A 144 -18.80 -14.96 8.98
N PHE A 145 -17.54 -14.63 9.35
CA PHE A 145 -16.96 -15.05 10.63
C PHE A 145 -16.21 -13.96 11.38
N GLY A 146 -16.12 -12.76 10.84
CA GLY A 146 -15.41 -11.66 11.46
C GLY A 146 -15.57 -10.36 10.68
N ARG A 147 -14.92 -9.31 11.20
CA ARG A 147 -14.87 -8.00 10.53
C ARG A 147 -13.52 -7.32 10.74
N VAL A 148 -13.13 -6.51 9.78
CA VAL A 148 -11.97 -5.62 9.89
C VAL A 148 -12.35 -4.46 10.81
N ILE A 149 -11.62 -4.29 11.91
CA ILE A 149 -11.85 -3.21 12.88
C ILE A 149 -10.78 -2.10 12.80
N LYS A 150 -9.64 -2.38 12.16
CA LYS A 150 -8.57 -1.42 11.89
C LYS A 150 -7.78 -1.83 10.66
N GLY A 151 -7.24 -0.87 9.90
CA GLY A 151 -6.42 -1.16 8.72
C GLY A 151 -7.25 -1.47 7.46
N PHE A 152 -8.50 -1.02 7.35
CA PHE A 152 -9.29 -1.23 6.14
C PHE A 152 -8.64 -0.58 4.91
N CYS A 153 -7.89 0.51 5.08
CA CYS A 153 -7.12 1.13 4.01
C CYS A 153 -6.01 0.21 3.45
N VAL A 154 -5.49 -0.74 4.24
CA VAL A 154 -4.56 -1.79 3.78
C VAL A 154 -5.30 -2.75 2.84
N VAL A 155 -6.53 -3.13 3.19
CA VAL A 155 -7.40 -3.95 2.33
C VAL A 155 -7.68 -3.23 0.99
N GLN A 156 -7.99 -1.93 1.04
CA GLN A 156 -8.17 -1.10 -0.16
C GLN A 156 -6.87 -1.00 -0.99
N ALA A 157 -5.70 -0.90 -0.35
CA ALA A 157 -4.42 -0.88 -1.06
C ALA A 157 -4.18 -2.17 -1.85
N ILE A 158 -4.54 -3.34 -1.31
CA ILE A 158 -4.49 -4.62 -2.03
C ILE A 158 -5.45 -4.57 -3.23
N SER A 159 -6.68 -4.10 -3.04
CA SER A 159 -7.72 -4.08 -4.08
C SER A 159 -7.39 -3.18 -5.27
N THR A 160 -6.59 -2.15 -5.05
CA THR A 160 -6.18 -1.17 -6.08
C THR A 160 -4.86 -1.52 -6.77
N THR A 161 -4.25 -2.66 -6.45
CA THR A 161 -3.07 -3.15 -7.17
C THR A 161 -3.40 -3.46 -8.63
N VAL A 162 -2.38 -3.38 -9.49
CA VAL A 162 -2.57 -3.76 -10.89
C VAL A 162 -2.84 -5.26 -10.99
N THR A 163 -3.95 -5.63 -11.62
CA THR A 163 -4.37 -7.03 -11.79
C THR A 163 -4.38 -7.44 -13.26
N LYS A 164 -4.26 -8.75 -13.50
CA LYS A 164 -4.55 -9.39 -14.77
C LYS A 164 -5.51 -10.55 -14.50
N ASN A 165 -6.72 -10.48 -15.05
CA ASN A 165 -7.81 -11.43 -14.77
C ASN A 165 -8.06 -11.58 -13.24
N ASP A 166 -8.22 -10.46 -12.55
CA ASP A 166 -8.41 -10.33 -11.10
C ASP A 166 -7.21 -10.80 -10.25
N ILE A 167 -6.13 -11.30 -10.83
CA ILE A 167 -4.93 -11.76 -10.11
C ILE A 167 -3.96 -10.57 -9.98
N PRO A 168 -3.54 -10.18 -8.76
CA PRO A 168 -2.52 -9.17 -8.56
C PRO A 168 -1.23 -9.50 -9.30
N ILE A 169 -0.72 -8.58 -10.13
CA ILE A 169 0.58 -8.76 -10.82
C ILE A 169 1.71 -8.68 -9.80
N ASN A 170 1.60 -7.75 -8.86
CA ASN A 170 2.55 -7.60 -7.77
C ASN A 170 2.08 -8.46 -6.58
N PRO A 171 2.93 -9.35 -6.04
CA PRO A 171 2.53 -10.21 -4.93
C PRO A 171 2.08 -9.39 -3.71
N CYS A 172 0.87 -9.68 -3.22
CA CYS A 172 0.32 -9.16 -1.97
C CYS A 172 0.43 -10.26 -0.93
N VAL A 173 1.37 -10.16 0.00
CA VAL A 173 1.79 -11.25 0.89
C VAL A 173 1.43 -10.94 2.33
N ILE A 174 0.93 -11.94 3.06
CA ILE A 174 0.80 -11.92 4.51
C ILE A 174 2.17 -12.28 5.09
N VAL A 175 2.95 -11.28 5.52
CA VAL A 175 4.32 -11.50 6.01
C VAL A 175 4.37 -11.86 7.48
N ASN A 176 3.33 -11.51 8.22
CA ASN A 176 3.18 -11.88 9.62
C ASN A 176 1.69 -11.91 9.97
N CYS A 177 1.32 -12.74 10.91
CA CYS A 177 -0.05 -12.86 11.42
C CYS A 177 -0.02 -13.46 12.83
N GLY A 178 -1.12 -13.31 13.57
CA GLY A 178 -1.22 -13.83 14.93
C GLY A 178 -2.45 -13.32 15.65
N GLU A 179 -2.50 -13.58 16.95
CA GLU A 179 -3.52 -13.10 17.87
C GLU A 179 -3.03 -11.84 18.59
N LEU A 180 -3.95 -10.92 18.88
CA LEU A 180 -3.70 -9.70 19.67
C LEU A 180 -4.50 -9.76 20.97
N SER A 181 -4.01 -9.04 21.97
CA SER A 181 -4.82 -8.76 23.16
C SER A 181 -5.99 -7.84 22.80
N ASN A 182 -7.02 -7.84 23.63
CA ASN A 182 -8.18 -6.93 23.46
C ASN A 182 -7.87 -5.47 23.82
N ASP A 183 -6.62 -5.18 24.24
CA ASP A 183 -6.16 -3.80 24.44
C ASP A 183 -5.80 -3.16 23.10
N SER A 184 -6.65 -2.26 22.62
CA SER A 184 -6.48 -1.55 21.35
C SER A 184 -5.16 -0.77 21.24
N ASN A 185 -4.54 -0.40 22.36
CA ASN A 185 -3.24 0.26 22.37
C ASN A 185 -2.10 -0.64 21.85
N THR A 186 -2.32 -1.96 21.80
CA THR A 186 -1.33 -2.94 21.31
C THR A 186 -1.51 -3.32 19.84
N TRP A 187 -2.54 -2.80 19.17
CA TRP A 187 -2.90 -3.21 17.80
C TRP A 187 -2.02 -2.57 16.72
N ASP A 188 -1.38 -1.46 17.04
CA ASP A 188 -0.49 -0.81 16.08
C ASP A 188 0.79 -1.62 15.85
N ILE A 189 1.26 -1.59 14.61
CA ILE A 189 2.62 -2.04 14.33
C ILE A 189 3.55 -1.06 15.03
N ASN A 190 4.17 -1.53 16.10
CA ASN A 190 5.23 -0.77 16.73
C ASN A 190 6.44 -0.79 15.79
N GLU A 191 6.43 0.06 14.76
CA GLU A 191 7.59 0.32 13.94
C GLU A 191 8.62 1.07 14.82
N ASN A 192 9.28 0.32 15.70
CA ASN A 192 10.39 0.88 16.48
C ASN A 192 11.58 1.12 15.54
N ASP A 193 11.32 1.93 14.51
CA ASP A 193 12.27 2.27 13.45
C ASP A 193 13.28 3.35 13.89
N ARG A 194 13.26 3.71 15.17
CA ARG A 194 14.11 4.74 15.81
C ARG A 194 14.00 6.11 15.14
N THR A 195 12.88 6.38 14.48
CA THR A 195 12.59 7.70 13.90
C THR A 195 11.54 8.44 14.74
N CYS A 196 11.24 9.68 14.36
CA CYS A 196 10.21 10.50 15.01
C CYS A 196 8.78 10.24 14.48
N ASP A 197 8.61 9.29 13.56
CA ASP A 197 7.31 8.93 13.01
C ASP A 197 6.61 7.89 13.88
N ILE A 198 5.73 8.37 14.75
CA ILE A 198 4.90 7.55 15.66
C ILE A 198 3.45 7.38 15.15
N PHE A 199 3.13 7.90 13.97
CA PHE A 199 1.77 7.93 13.44
C PHE A 199 1.44 6.63 12.70
N PRO A 200 0.15 6.23 12.61
CA PRO A 200 -0.25 5.03 11.89
C PRO A 200 0.10 5.12 10.38
N PRO A 201 0.29 4.00 9.69
CA PRO A 201 0.56 3.98 8.24
C PRO A 201 -0.50 4.69 7.39
N PHE A 202 -1.75 4.63 7.82
CA PHE A 202 -2.89 5.31 7.21
C PHE A 202 -3.56 6.25 8.19
N PRO A 203 -3.91 7.47 7.78
CA PRO A 203 -4.49 8.46 8.67
C PRO A 203 -5.90 8.11 9.17
N ASP A 204 -6.63 7.24 8.47
CA ASP A 204 -7.95 6.78 8.90
C ASP A 204 -7.89 5.90 10.16
N ASP A 205 -6.74 5.31 10.45
CA ASP A 205 -6.48 4.54 11.66
C ASP A 205 -6.04 5.43 12.85
N TRP A 206 -5.92 6.73 12.62
CA TRP A 206 -5.52 7.67 13.66
C TRP A 206 -6.71 8.06 14.53
N THR A 207 -6.46 8.23 15.83
CA THR A 207 -7.51 8.58 16.82
C THR A 207 -8.10 9.98 16.65
N PHE A 208 -7.40 10.87 15.93
CA PHE A 208 -7.84 12.24 15.70
C PHE A 208 -8.62 12.36 14.38
N HIS A 209 -9.77 13.04 14.45
CA HIS A 209 -10.50 13.39 13.25
C HIS A 209 -9.81 14.59 12.56
N PRO A 210 -9.70 14.64 11.21
CA PRO A 210 -9.01 15.74 10.52
C PRO A 210 -9.50 17.13 10.91
N LYS A 211 -10.80 17.30 11.12
CA LYS A 211 -11.42 18.58 11.51
C LYS A 211 -11.01 19.10 12.89
N GLU A 212 -10.42 18.25 13.74
CA GLU A 212 -9.96 18.60 15.09
C GLU A 212 -8.52 19.12 15.08
N LEU A 213 -7.82 18.99 13.96
CA LEU A 213 -6.43 19.43 13.81
C LEU A 213 -6.37 20.81 13.16
N ASP A 214 -5.70 21.74 13.82
CA ASP A 214 -5.31 22.96 13.15
C ASP A 214 -4.13 22.73 12.19
N VAL A 215 -3.88 23.69 11.31
CA VAL A 215 -2.83 23.61 10.29
C VAL A 215 -1.44 23.45 10.89
N ASN A 216 -1.16 24.09 12.03
CA ASN A 216 0.16 24.02 12.67
C ASN A 216 0.39 22.63 13.22
N GLN A 217 -0.59 22.07 13.95
CA GLN A 217 -0.54 20.69 14.45
C GLN A 217 -0.38 19.68 13.29
N PHE A 218 -1.18 19.85 12.23
CA PHE A 218 -1.05 18.99 11.06
C PHE A 218 0.33 19.15 10.37
N SER A 219 0.85 20.36 10.26
CA SER A 219 2.17 20.62 9.67
C SER A 219 3.31 19.95 10.47
N GLU A 220 3.20 19.90 11.81
CA GLU A 220 4.15 19.19 12.66
C GLU A 220 4.12 17.68 12.39
N VAL A 221 2.92 17.10 12.30
CA VAL A 221 2.74 15.67 12.00
C VAL A 221 3.40 15.27 10.70
N ILE A 222 3.04 15.96 9.59
CA ILE A 222 3.60 15.64 8.28
C ILE A 222 5.09 15.94 8.18
N THR A 223 5.59 16.91 8.97
CA THR A 223 7.02 17.20 9.04
C THR A 223 7.77 16.06 9.74
N LYS A 224 7.28 15.54 10.87
CA LYS A 224 7.87 14.38 11.56
C LYS A 224 7.94 13.15 10.63
N ILE A 225 6.85 12.85 9.92
CA ILE A 225 6.82 11.75 8.95
C ILE A 225 7.84 11.98 7.82
N LYS A 226 7.90 13.20 7.26
CA LYS A 226 8.86 13.57 6.21
C LYS A 226 10.30 13.45 6.69
N ASP A 227 10.59 13.89 7.90
CA ASP A 227 11.94 13.85 8.47
C ASP A 227 12.39 12.42 8.76
N SER A 228 11.49 11.53 9.15
CA SER A 228 11.74 10.09 9.16
C SER A 228 12.17 9.58 7.78
N GLY A 229 11.46 9.99 6.71
CA GLY A 229 11.85 9.69 5.33
C GLY A 229 13.23 10.25 4.96
N ASN A 230 13.58 11.47 5.43
CA ASN A 230 14.90 12.07 5.24
C ASN A 230 16.01 11.26 5.93
N GLN A 231 15.76 10.72 7.13
CA GLN A 231 16.72 9.85 7.82
C GLN A 231 16.99 8.58 7.02
N TYR A 232 15.96 7.87 6.56
CA TYR A 232 16.12 6.71 5.70
C TYR A 232 16.84 7.01 4.40
N PHE A 233 16.55 8.16 3.78
CA PHE A 233 17.24 8.60 2.56
C PHE A 233 18.75 8.78 2.80
N ASN A 234 19.14 9.39 3.93
CA ASN A 234 20.54 9.58 4.31
C ASN A 234 21.26 8.25 4.54
N TYR A 235 20.58 7.25 5.09
CA TYR A 235 21.08 5.86 5.22
C TYR A 235 21.05 5.08 3.91
N LYS A 236 20.65 5.70 2.79
CA LYS A 236 20.48 5.06 1.46
C LYS A 236 19.42 3.95 1.45
N ASN A 237 18.58 3.86 2.45
CA ASN A 237 17.41 2.99 2.45
C ASN A 237 16.26 3.67 1.69
N TYR A 238 16.33 3.56 0.36
CA TYR A 238 15.38 4.24 -0.52
C TYR A 238 13.97 3.62 -0.50
N ALA A 239 13.83 2.37 -0.08
CA ALA A 239 12.53 1.73 0.05
C ALA A 239 11.72 2.36 1.20
N ASP A 240 12.30 2.41 2.41
CA ASP A 240 11.63 3.02 3.54
C ASP A 240 11.49 4.55 3.39
N ALA A 241 12.48 5.23 2.78
CA ALA A 241 12.35 6.66 2.47
C ALA A 241 11.14 6.93 1.58
N LYS A 242 10.94 6.13 0.51
CA LYS A 242 9.75 6.19 -0.36
C LYS A 242 8.48 6.02 0.45
N ARG A 243 8.39 4.94 1.24
CA ARG A 243 7.23 4.61 2.08
C ARG A 243 6.82 5.77 3.00
N LYS A 244 7.80 6.40 3.69
CA LYS A 244 7.55 7.56 4.57
C LYS A 244 7.07 8.79 3.78
N TYR A 245 7.68 9.10 2.64
CA TYR A 245 7.22 10.23 1.81
C TYR A 245 5.83 9.99 1.20
N GLU A 246 5.50 8.78 0.78
CA GLU A 246 4.16 8.42 0.32
C GLU A 246 3.14 8.50 1.46
N LYS A 247 3.52 8.13 2.69
CA LYS A 247 2.71 8.33 3.89
C LYS A 247 2.39 9.83 4.08
N VAL A 248 3.35 10.73 3.92
CA VAL A 248 3.08 12.19 3.95
C VAL A 248 1.99 12.57 2.95
N LEU A 249 2.05 12.06 1.71
CA LEU A 249 1.04 12.39 0.70
C LEU A 249 -0.33 11.80 1.03
N ARG A 250 -0.42 10.61 1.65
CA ARG A 250 -1.69 10.04 2.15
C ARG A 250 -2.32 10.94 3.21
N TYR A 251 -1.51 11.44 4.16
CA TYR A 251 -1.96 12.37 5.19
C TYR A 251 -2.42 13.71 4.60
N PHE A 252 -1.73 14.22 3.58
CA PHE A 252 -2.18 15.40 2.83
C PHE A 252 -3.56 15.20 2.21
N ASN A 253 -3.75 14.11 1.47
CA ASN A 253 -5.02 13.83 0.81
C ASN A 253 -6.17 13.70 1.83
N TRP A 254 -5.91 13.02 2.96
CA TRP A 254 -6.87 12.88 4.05
C TRP A 254 -7.26 14.23 4.65
N TYR A 255 -6.29 15.10 4.91
CA TYR A 255 -6.54 16.42 5.46
C TYR A 255 -7.24 17.33 4.46
N GLU A 256 -6.79 17.39 3.21
CA GLU A 256 -7.39 18.21 2.13
C GLU A 256 -8.86 17.81 1.84
N ASN A 257 -9.23 16.54 1.97
CA ASN A 257 -10.60 16.07 1.77
C ASN A 257 -11.58 16.65 2.81
N CYS A 258 -11.12 16.94 4.01
CA CYS A 258 -11.94 17.45 5.10
C CYS A 258 -11.90 18.98 5.23
N HIS A 259 -10.81 19.61 4.82
CA HIS A 259 -10.59 21.06 4.91
C HIS A 259 -10.66 21.68 3.52
N LYS A 260 -11.87 21.97 3.06
CA LYS A 260 -12.08 22.75 1.83
C LYS A 260 -11.93 24.24 2.16
N HIS A 261 -10.86 24.88 1.64
CA HIS A 261 -10.60 26.33 1.61
C HIS A 261 -10.21 27.02 2.93
N ILE A 262 -8.89 27.03 3.20
CA ILE A 262 -8.27 28.05 4.04
C ILE A 262 -7.03 28.57 3.26
N GLU A 263 -7.13 29.75 2.62
CA GLU A 263 -6.08 30.26 1.71
C GLU A 263 -4.75 30.59 2.43
N ASP A 264 -4.80 31.10 3.65
CA ASP A 264 -3.59 31.56 4.38
C ASP A 264 -2.72 30.37 4.87
N ASP A 265 -3.34 29.29 5.25
CA ASP A 265 -2.67 28.08 5.76
C ASP A 265 -2.10 27.19 4.63
N TYR A 266 -2.61 27.38 3.42
CA TYR A 266 -2.22 26.61 2.24
C TYR A 266 -0.74 26.78 1.88
N ASN A 267 -0.15 27.96 2.12
CA ASN A 267 1.24 28.26 1.72
C ASN A 267 2.28 27.43 2.50
N LEU A 268 2.06 27.17 3.81
CA LEU A 268 2.93 26.33 4.62
C LEU A 268 2.85 24.88 4.16
N LEU A 269 1.64 24.35 4.06
CA LEU A 269 1.38 22.98 3.64
C LEU A 269 1.88 22.73 2.22
N LYS A 270 1.67 23.67 1.30
CA LYS A 270 2.17 23.61 -0.08
C LYS A 270 3.69 23.45 -0.15
N LYS A 271 4.45 24.20 0.68
CA LYS A 271 5.91 24.06 0.74
C LYS A 271 6.33 22.65 1.17
N ILE A 272 5.66 22.07 2.17
CA ILE A 272 5.95 20.73 2.65
C ILE A 272 5.59 19.70 1.55
N LYS A 273 4.44 19.84 0.88
CA LYS A 273 4.00 18.98 -0.23
C LYS A 273 5.02 19.01 -1.38
N ILE A 274 5.46 20.20 -1.81
CA ILE A 274 6.47 20.37 -2.86
C ILE A 274 7.79 19.68 -2.45
N SER A 275 8.26 19.89 -1.23
CA SER A 275 9.51 19.27 -0.77
C SER A 275 9.42 17.74 -0.73
N THR A 276 8.28 17.20 -0.32
CA THR A 276 8.02 15.76 -0.28
C THR A 276 7.99 15.15 -1.69
N LEU A 277 7.31 15.81 -2.63
CA LEU A 277 7.24 15.37 -4.03
C LEU A 277 8.64 15.40 -4.69
N LEU A 278 9.48 16.40 -4.40
CA LEU A 278 10.86 16.47 -4.86
C LEU A 278 11.72 15.35 -4.27
N ASN A 279 11.51 15.00 -3.00
CA ASN A 279 12.18 13.89 -2.35
C ASN A 279 11.78 12.55 -2.99
N LEU A 280 10.48 12.31 -3.22
CA LEU A 280 9.98 11.14 -3.96
C LEU A 280 10.57 11.05 -5.36
N SER A 281 10.58 12.16 -6.10
CA SER A 281 11.23 12.21 -7.42
C SER A 281 12.69 11.80 -7.34
N THR A 282 13.40 12.25 -6.29
CA THR A 282 14.82 11.93 -6.09
C THR A 282 15.02 10.46 -5.73
N VAL A 283 14.18 9.90 -4.87
CA VAL A 283 14.21 8.46 -4.51
C VAL A 283 13.99 7.60 -5.76
N HIS A 284 12.97 7.91 -6.57
CA HIS A 284 12.70 7.17 -7.80
C HIS A 284 13.84 7.29 -8.81
N TRP A 285 14.47 8.45 -8.91
CA TRP A 285 15.66 8.64 -9.75
C TRP A 285 16.83 7.76 -9.26
N LYS A 286 17.06 7.67 -7.94
CA LYS A 286 18.08 6.80 -7.35
C LYS A 286 17.80 5.30 -7.57
N LYS A 287 16.53 4.91 -7.61
CA LYS A 287 16.08 3.54 -7.92
C LYS A 287 15.98 3.28 -9.43
N TYR A 288 16.49 4.17 -10.29
CA TYR A 288 16.42 4.08 -11.76
C TYR A 288 14.98 4.05 -12.33
N ASN A 289 13.98 4.38 -11.52
CA ASN A 289 12.59 4.50 -11.97
C ASN A 289 12.33 5.93 -12.48
N TYR A 290 12.86 6.22 -13.67
CA TYR A 290 12.81 7.55 -14.25
C TYR A 290 11.41 8.03 -14.61
N LYS A 291 10.50 7.11 -14.97
CA LYS A 291 9.11 7.46 -15.27
C LYS A 291 8.40 8.07 -14.05
N ASN A 292 8.51 7.42 -12.89
CA ASN A 292 7.93 7.94 -11.65
C ASN A 292 8.64 9.21 -11.17
N SER A 293 9.98 9.32 -11.36
CA SER A 293 10.70 10.55 -11.07
C SER A 293 10.15 11.74 -11.87
N ILE A 294 9.84 11.55 -13.16
CA ILE A 294 9.20 12.57 -14.01
C ILE A 294 7.79 12.87 -13.52
N MET A 295 7.00 11.85 -13.18
CA MET A 295 5.62 12.00 -12.71
C MET A 295 5.56 12.90 -11.47
N TYR A 296 6.34 12.59 -10.42
CA TYR A 296 6.37 13.39 -9.19
C TYR A 296 6.91 14.82 -9.43
N SER A 297 7.94 14.97 -10.27
CA SER A 297 8.44 16.31 -10.63
C SER A 297 7.42 17.14 -11.41
N LYS A 298 6.60 16.51 -12.27
CA LYS A 298 5.49 17.20 -12.96
C LYS A 298 4.41 17.67 -11.97
N GLN A 299 4.10 16.88 -10.93
CA GLN A 299 3.19 17.30 -9.86
C GLN A 299 3.72 18.55 -9.14
N VAL A 300 5.04 18.64 -8.91
CA VAL A 300 5.66 19.86 -8.38
C VAL A 300 5.43 21.04 -9.32
N LEU A 301 5.62 20.87 -10.64
CA LEU A 301 5.40 21.94 -11.60
C LEU A 301 3.93 22.40 -11.72
N ASN A 302 2.97 21.53 -11.39
CA ASN A 302 1.55 21.91 -11.29
C ASN A 302 1.30 22.82 -10.08
N LEU A 303 2.04 22.63 -8.98
CA LEU A 303 1.96 23.48 -7.79
C LEU A 303 2.80 24.76 -7.92
N GLU A 304 3.96 24.67 -8.57
CA GLU A 304 4.93 25.75 -8.75
C GLU A 304 5.61 25.60 -10.11
N SER A 305 5.06 26.25 -11.13
CA SER A 305 5.46 26.11 -12.54
C SER A 305 6.94 26.48 -12.82
N GLY A 306 7.53 27.34 -11.96
CA GLY A 306 8.91 27.79 -12.02
C GLY A 306 9.89 27.02 -11.12
N ASN A 307 9.51 25.87 -10.57
CA ASN A 307 10.41 25.13 -9.69
C ASN A 307 11.63 24.55 -10.44
N VAL A 308 12.77 25.20 -10.30
CA VAL A 308 14.03 24.86 -10.99
C VAL A 308 14.50 23.43 -10.66
N LYS A 309 14.32 22.98 -9.41
CA LYS A 309 14.72 21.62 -9.00
C LYS A 309 13.90 20.55 -9.73
N ALA A 310 12.60 20.78 -9.89
CA ALA A 310 11.72 19.88 -10.63
C ALA A 310 12.06 19.85 -12.13
N LEU A 311 12.25 21.02 -12.76
CA LEU A 311 12.68 21.12 -14.16
C LEU A 311 13.99 20.38 -14.40
N PHE A 312 14.98 20.60 -13.53
CA PHE A 312 16.27 19.92 -13.61
C PHE A 312 16.14 18.40 -13.49
N ARG A 313 15.33 17.90 -12.54
CA ARG A 313 15.11 16.47 -12.33
C ARG A 313 14.42 15.81 -13.53
N ILE A 314 13.42 16.49 -14.10
CA ILE A 314 12.76 15.99 -15.32
C ILE A 314 13.77 15.92 -16.48
N GLY A 315 14.61 16.94 -16.66
CA GLY A 315 15.66 16.93 -17.68
C GLY A 315 16.62 15.75 -17.50
N GLN A 316 17.10 15.51 -16.30
CA GLN A 316 17.97 14.36 -15.99
C GLN A 316 17.28 13.03 -16.30
N ALA A 317 16.01 12.85 -15.89
CA ALA A 317 15.27 11.61 -16.07
C ALA A 317 14.97 11.34 -17.56
N TYR A 318 14.62 12.37 -18.35
CA TYR A 318 14.47 12.21 -19.80
C TYR A 318 15.83 11.89 -20.49
N GLY A 319 16.92 12.50 -20.01
CA GLY A 319 18.27 12.19 -20.52
C GLY A 319 18.64 10.73 -20.29
N ALA A 320 18.32 10.18 -19.10
CA ALA A 320 18.56 8.79 -18.74
C ALA A 320 17.68 7.81 -19.56
N LEU A 321 16.51 8.27 -20.03
CA LEU A 321 15.63 7.51 -20.93
C LEU A 321 15.98 7.69 -22.41
N ASN A 322 17.08 8.37 -22.75
CA ASN A 322 17.48 8.73 -24.10
C ASN A 322 16.48 9.62 -24.88
N HIS A 323 15.55 10.27 -24.18
CA HIS A 323 14.64 11.26 -24.74
C HIS A 323 15.31 12.65 -24.79
N TYR A 324 16.39 12.77 -25.58
CA TYR A 324 17.28 13.93 -25.57
C TYR A 324 16.59 15.26 -25.86
N SER A 325 15.69 15.31 -26.84
CA SER A 325 14.96 16.55 -27.17
C SER A 325 14.12 17.06 -26.02
N SER A 326 13.46 16.16 -25.30
CA SER A 326 12.70 16.51 -24.09
C SER A 326 13.62 16.98 -22.97
N ALA A 327 14.73 16.30 -22.74
CA ALA A 327 15.72 16.69 -21.72
C ALA A 327 16.24 18.11 -21.96
N ILE A 328 16.64 18.43 -23.20
CA ILE A 328 17.12 19.76 -23.62
C ILE A 328 16.04 20.83 -23.35
N LYS A 329 14.78 20.57 -23.70
CA LYS A 329 13.67 21.50 -23.46
C LYS A 329 13.55 21.86 -21.99
N TYR A 330 13.61 20.89 -21.08
CA TYR A 330 13.46 21.13 -19.64
C TYR A 330 14.70 21.82 -19.05
N PHE A 331 15.91 21.49 -19.49
CA PHE A 331 17.12 22.19 -19.06
C PHE A 331 17.14 23.64 -19.55
N LYS A 332 16.74 23.94 -20.79
CA LYS A 332 16.64 25.30 -21.29
C LYS A 332 15.62 26.12 -20.46
N ARG A 333 14.43 25.57 -20.20
CA ARG A 333 13.44 26.21 -19.34
C ARG A 333 13.98 26.48 -17.91
N ALA A 334 14.78 25.57 -17.37
CA ALA A 334 15.42 25.79 -16.07
C ALA A 334 16.47 26.92 -16.13
N LEU A 335 17.21 27.06 -17.24
CA LEU A 335 18.18 28.11 -17.46
C LEU A 335 17.56 29.50 -17.71
N GLU A 336 16.35 29.55 -18.28
CA GLU A 336 15.58 30.80 -18.38
C GLU A 336 15.31 31.40 -16.99
N LEU A 337 15.13 30.57 -15.97
CA LEU A 337 14.91 30.99 -14.58
C LEU A 337 16.23 31.29 -13.83
N VAL A 338 17.29 30.52 -14.13
CA VAL A 338 18.61 30.64 -13.47
C VAL A 338 19.74 30.54 -14.51
N PRO A 339 20.01 31.62 -15.29
CA PRO A 339 20.88 31.56 -16.49
C PRO A 339 22.33 31.15 -16.22
N HIS A 340 22.84 31.38 -15.02
CA HIS A 340 24.26 31.13 -14.69
C HIS A 340 24.48 29.86 -13.87
N ASN A 341 23.50 28.95 -13.82
CA ASN A 341 23.63 27.69 -13.06
C ASN A 341 24.58 26.71 -13.77
N LYS A 342 25.83 26.64 -13.30
CA LYS A 342 26.88 25.80 -13.87
C LYS A 342 26.50 24.32 -13.97
N LYS A 343 25.72 23.80 -13.00
CA LYS A 343 25.30 22.40 -12.97
C LYS A 343 24.31 22.10 -14.08
N ILE A 344 23.34 22.96 -14.33
CA ILE A 344 22.35 22.81 -15.39
C ILE A 344 23.02 22.95 -16.76
N LEU A 345 23.92 23.90 -16.92
CA LEU A 345 24.71 24.11 -18.16
C LEU A 345 25.54 22.87 -18.50
N ALA A 346 26.23 22.27 -17.51
CA ALA A 346 27.04 21.07 -17.73
C ALA A 346 26.17 19.87 -18.18
N GLU A 347 25.01 19.67 -17.56
CA GLU A 347 24.11 18.57 -17.95
C GLU A 347 23.49 18.84 -19.34
N LEU A 348 23.12 20.07 -19.66
CA LEU A 348 22.62 20.43 -20.99
C LEU A 348 23.67 20.10 -22.07
N MET A 349 24.93 20.54 -21.91
CA MET A 349 26.02 20.27 -22.86
C MET A 349 26.26 18.76 -23.04
N LYS A 350 26.19 18.00 -21.93
CA LYS A 350 26.32 16.52 -21.97
C LYS A 350 25.21 15.89 -22.80
N ILE A 351 23.97 16.31 -22.62
CA ILE A 351 22.82 15.77 -23.35
C ILE A 351 22.84 16.21 -24.83
N GLU A 352 23.21 17.43 -25.14
CA GLU A 352 23.36 17.88 -26.53
C GLU A 352 24.45 17.11 -27.29
N LYS A 353 25.57 16.80 -26.61
CA LYS A 353 26.64 15.93 -27.19
C LYS A 353 26.10 14.51 -27.44
N ALA A 354 25.37 13.92 -26.46
CA ALA A 354 24.78 12.59 -26.61
C ALA A 354 23.77 12.55 -27.76
N GLN A 355 22.92 13.58 -27.89
CA GLN A 355 21.97 13.69 -29.01
C GLN A 355 22.68 13.72 -30.37
N LYS A 356 23.74 14.53 -30.50
CA LYS A 356 24.53 14.59 -31.76
C LYS A 356 25.11 13.23 -32.10
N GLN A 357 25.68 12.51 -31.15
CA GLN A 357 26.21 11.17 -31.34
C GLN A 357 25.14 10.18 -31.78
N TYR A 358 23.97 10.21 -31.12
CA TYR A 358 22.84 9.36 -31.47
C TYR A 358 22.38 9.58 -32.94
N LEU A 359 22.21 10.84 -33.35
CA LEU A 359 21.80 11.19 -34.71
C LEU A 359 22.81 10.75 -35.80
N VAL A 360 24.10 10.74 -35.48
CA VAL A 360 25.12 10.21 -36.40
C VAL A 360 25.01 8.69 -36.59
N ILE A 361 24.77 7.97 -35.49
CA ILE A 361 24.58 6.52 -35.50
C ILE A 361 23.27 6.18 -36.25
N GLU A 362 22.19 6.88 -35.95
CA GLU A 362 20.89 6.69 -36.60
C GLU A 362 20.99 6.90 -38.13
N LYS A 363 21.65 7.98 -38.59
CA LYS A 363 21.89 8.21 -40.01
C LYS A 363 22.68 7.08 -40.67
N LYS A 364 23.71 6.54 -40.01
CA LYS A 364 24.49 5.41 -40.52
C LYS A 364 23.66 4.13 -40.64
N ILE A 365 22.75 3.87 -39.69
CA ILE A 365 21.85 2.71 -39.71
C ILE A 365 20.87 2.86 -40.88
N TYR A 366 20.21 4.00 -41.02
CA TYR A 366 19.29 4.25 -42.15
C TYR A 366 20.01 4.17 -43.52
N ALA A 367 21.20 4.74 -43.65
CA ALA A 367 21.96 4.65 -44.90
C ALA A 367 22.25 3.19 -45.29
N LYS A 368 22.53 2.30 -44.33
CA LYS A 368 22.70 0.87 -44.60
C LYS A 368 21.40 0.15 -44.98
N MET A 369 20.26 0.55 -44.44
CA MET A 369 18.96 -0.06 -44.75
C MET A 369 18.46 0.27 -46.17
N PHE A 370 18.91 1.39 -46.74
CA PHE A 370 18.53 1.83 -48.09
C PHE A 370 19.63 1.55 -49.15
N SER A 371 20.78 0.98 -48.76
CA SER A 371 21.86 0.62 -49.67
C SER A 371 21.94 -0.90 -49.96
N SER A 372 21.00 -1.65 -49.47
CA SER A 372 20.73 -3.06 -49.80
C SER A 372 19.47 -3.13 -50.67
#